data_a46edbc108ab3cf5a53dd58ce470974d
#
_entry.id   a46edbc108ab3cf5a53dd58ce470974d
#
_cell.length_a   1.000
_cell.length_b   1.000
_cell.length_c   1.000
_cell.angle_alpha   90.00
_cell.angle_beta   90.00
_cell.angle_gamma   90.00
#
_symmetry.space_group_name_H-M   'P 1'
#
loop_
_entity.id
_entity.type
_entity.pdbx_description
1 polymer ?
#
loop_
_entity_poly.entity_id
_entity_poly.type
_entity_poly.pdbx_seq_one_letter_code
_entity_poly.pdbx_strand_id
1 'polypeptide(L)'
;MGFLTAIGAGACSFSVLLGAAAQRMPTESRGVASGIINAGGSFGQFVFAPIIGKLIQWVGWMGSMWAMAVVTLLAIPLLNKLTSNTHAPVKPADPEGGLKKAVSDAMRNPSYLLLHLGFFTCGFHIAFLVTHLPTEVGLCGLSPTVASWSLALIGLANIVGSLFAGSCVNLYRSKYVLAVMYGSRAVLIALYLAAPKTEWTFYAFAVGLGLTWLATVPPTAALVGKLFGIRYLATLFGLTLLYHQIGGFLGAYLGGLVFEANNDYQWMWWADIALSAMAALINLPIKEGPIVKLQEA
;
A
#
# COMPACT_ATOMS: atom_id res chain seq x y z
N MET A 1 0.82 17.27 -17.92
CA MET A 1 0.18 15.93 -17.83
C MET A 1 0.25 15.35 -16.43
N GLY A 2 1.40 15.26 -15.76
CA GLY A 2 1.54 14.63 -14.42
C GLY A 2 0.64 15.20 -13.33
N PHE A 3 0.38 16.48 -13.30
CA PHE A 3 -0.47 17.12 -12.28
C PHE A 3 -1.95 16.65 -12.35
N LEU A 4 -2.53 16.58 -13.54
CA LEU A 4 -3.90 16.09 -13.74
C LEU A 4 -4.01 14.60 -13.40
N THR A 5 -3.00 13.80 -13.77
CA THR A 5 -2.94 12.38 -13.41
C THR A 5 -2.86 12.20 -11.89
N ALA A 6 -2.06 13.02 -11.20
CA ALA A 6 -1.93 12.97 -9.74
C ALA A 6 -3.25 13.33 -9.04
N ILE A 7 -3.99 14.35 -9.51
CA ILE A 7 -5.32 14.71 -8.97
C ILE A 7 -6.31 13.54 -9.18
N GLY A 8 -6.36 12.96 -10.38
CA GLY A 8 -7.24 11.84 -10.69
C GLY A 8 -6.94 10.61 -9.83
N ALA A 9 -5.67 10.24 -9.70
CA ALA A 9 -5.23 9.14 -8.84
C ALA A 9 -5.55 9.41 -7.37
N GLY A 10 -5.37 10.65 -6.89
CA GLY A 10 -5.70 11.05 -5.54
C GLY A 10 -7.19 10.95 -5.24
N ALA A 11 -8.05 11.39 -6.17
CA ALA A 11 -9.51 11.33 -6.02
C ALA A 11 -10.05 9.89 -5.96
N CYS A 12 -9.42 8.95 -6.66
CA CYS A 12 -9.77 7.52 -6.65
C CYS A 12 -8.89 6.70 -5.69
N SER A 13 -8.19 7.35 -4.75
CA SER A 13 -7.25 6.70 -3.86
C SER A 13 -7.94 5.79 -2.84
N PHE A 14 -7.17 4.82 -2.36
CA PHE A 14 -7.61 3.93 -1.28
C PHE A 14 -8.12 4.70 -0.05
N SER A 15 -7.48 5.82 0.32
CA SER A 15 -7.87 6.63 1.48
C SER A 15 -9.27 7.22 1.35
N VAL A 16 -9.64 7.69 0.15
CA VAL A 16 -10.98 8.24 -0.13
C VAL A 16 -12.02 7.13 -0.07
N LEU A 17 -11.77 6.01 -0.74
CA LEU A 17 -12.68 4.85 -0.74
C LEU A 17 -12.86 4.27 0.65
N LEU A 18 -11.77 4.12 1.40
CA LEU A 18 -11.81 3.63 2.78
C LEU A 18 -12.60 4.57 3.69
N GLY A 19 -12.33 5.89 3.61
CA GLY A 19 -13.04 6.88 4.41
C GLY A 19 -14.55 6.88 4.14
N ALA A 20 -14.94 6.75 2.88
CA ALA A 20 -16.35 6.65 2.49
C ALA A 20 -16.99 5.33 2.98
N ALA A 21 -16.29 4.21 2.89
CA ALA A 21 -16.75 2.91 3.37
C ALA A 21 -16.86 2.89 4.91
N ALA A 22 -15.84 3.38 5.62
CA ALA A 22 -15.79 3.36 7.08
C ALA A 22 -16.95 4.15 7.74
N GLN A 23 -17.44 5.20 7.08
CA GLN A 23 -18.59 5.99 7.55
C GLN A 23 -19.94 5.29 7.37
N ARG A 24 -20.01 4.25 6.53
CA ARG A 24 -21.24 3.53 6.18
C ARG A 24 -21.30 2.12 6.75
N MET A 25 -20.23 1.65 7.40
CA MET A 25 -20.11 0.26 7.85
C MET A 25 -19.91 0.18 9.36
N PRO A 26 -20.45 -0.86 10.02
CA PRO A 26 -20.19 -1.12 11.43
C PRO A 26 -18.71 -1.41 11.68
N THR A 27 -18.26 -1.16 12.90
CA THR A 27 -16.82 -1.23 13.28
C THR A 27 -16.23 -2.61 12.99
N GLU A 28 -16.99 -3.67 13.21
CA GLU A 28 -16.58 -5.07 13.04
C GLU A 28 -16.26 -5.42 11.58
N SER A 29 -16.91 -4.74 10.63
CA SER A 29 -16.75 -5.00 9.18
C SER A 29 -15.67 -4.15 8.52
N ARG A 30 -15.16 -3.10 9.18
CA ARG A 30 -14.23 -2.13 8.57
C ARG A 30 -12.89 -2.74 8.18
N GLY A 31 -12.38 -3.69 8.99
CA GLY A 31 -11.13 -4.39 8.70
C GLY A 31 -11.25 -5.22 7.41
N VAL A 32 -12.31 -6.02 7.31
CA VAL A 32 -12.59 -6.83 6.13
C VAL A 32 -12.84 -5.96 4.90
N ALA A 33 -13.63 -4.88 5.03
CA ALA A 33 -13.88 -3.94 3.95
C ALA A 33 -12.59 -3.29 3.44
N SER A 34 -11.70 -2.88 4.35
CA SER A 34 -10.37 -2.37 4.00
C SER A 34 -9.55 -3.41 3.21
N GLY A 35 -9.58 -4.67 3.65
CA GLY A 35 -8.95 -5.79 2.94
C GLY A 35 -9.51 -5.99 1.53
N ILE A 36 -10.84 -5.95 1.36
CA ILE A 36 -11.51 -6.11 0.06
C ILE A 36 -11.16 -4.94 -0.88
N ILE A 37 -11.21 -3.71 -0.40
CA ILE A 37 -10.85 -2.52 -1.21
C ILE A 37 -9.40 -2.64 -1.68
N ASN A 38 -8.47 -3.04 -0.80
CA ASN A 38 -7.07 -3.21 -1.15
C ASN A 38 -6.84 -4.38 -2.11
N ALA A 39 -7.53 -5.50 -1.91
CA ALA A 39 -7.51 -6.65 -2.81
C ALA A 39 -8.02 -6.30 -4.22
N GLY A 40 -9.03 -5.42 -4.31
CA GLY A 40 -9.52 -4.90 -5.59
C GLY A 40 -8.45 -4.16 -6.39
N GLY A 41 -7.62 -3.34 -5.72
CA GLY A 41 -6.46 -2.70 -6.36
C GLY A 41 -5.44 -3.71 -6.88
N SER A 42 -5.15 -4.75 -6.11
CA SER A 42 -4.22 -5.82 -6.50
C SER A 42 -4.77 -6.70 -7.63
N PHE A 43 -6.07 -6.95 -7.64
CA PHE A 43 -6.74 -7.61 -8.75
C PHE A 43 -6.62 -6.79 -10.03
N GLY A 44 -6.81 -5.47 -9.92
CA GLY A 44 -6.54 -4.55 -11.04
C GLY A 44 -5.10 -4.65 -11.54
N GLN A 45 -4.12 -4.66 -10.66
CA GLN A 45 -2.71 -4.84 -11.02
C GLN A 45 -2.48 -6.18 -11.76
N PHE A 46 -3.02 -7.27 -11.23
CA PHE A 46 -2.89 -8.61 -11.83
C PHE A 46 -3.47 -8.67 -13.23
N VAL A 47 -4.66 -8.10 -13.45
CA VAL A 47 -5.37 -8.12 -14.74
C VAL A 47 -4.74 -7.14 -15.74
N PHE A 48 -4.50 -5.90 -15.32
CA PHE A 48 -4.11 -4.84 -16.25
C PHE A 48 -2.61 -4.83 -16.57
N ALA A 49 -1.73 -5.33 -15.71
CA ALA A 49 -0.29 -5.33 -15.99
C ALA A 49 0.05 -6.11 -17.29
N PRO A 50 -0.41 -7.36 -17.51
CA PRO A 50 -0.16 -8.06 -18.76
C PRO A 50 -0.90 -7.46 -19.96
N ILE A 51 -2.10 -6.90 -19.76
CA ILE A 51 -2.87 -6.22 -20.82
C ILE A 51 -2.12 -5.00 -21.30
N ILE A 52 -1.64 -4.16 -20.39
CA ILE A 52 -0.85 -2.95 -20.71
C ILE A 52 0.43 -3.34 -21.44
N GLY A 53 1.13 -4.37 -20.98
CA GLY A 53 2.34 -4.87 -21.65
C GLY A 53 2.10 -5.23 -23.12
N LYS A 54 1.00 -5.92 -23.42
CA LYS A 54 0.60 -6.24 -24.81
C LYS A 54 0.16 -5.01 -25.59
N LEU A 55 -0.62 -4.12 -24.98
CA LEU A 55 -1.05 -2.88 -25.62
C LEU A 55 0.13 -2.00 -26.02
N ILE A 56 1.16 -1.90 -25.18
CA ILE A 56 2.39 -1.16 -25.50
C ILE A 56 3.07 -1.74 -26.75
N GLN A 57 3.08 -3.07 -26.90
CA GLN A 57 3.65 -3.72 -28.07
C GLN A 57 2.83 -3.47 -29.36
N TRP A 58 1.50 -3.34 -29.26
CA TRP A 58 0.62 -3.19 -30.42
C TRP A 58 0.42 -1.74 -30.85
N VAL A 59 0.19 -0.83 -29.89
CA VAL A 59 -0.21 0.56 -30.16
C VAL A 59 0.74 1.59 -29.54
N GLY A 60 1.86 1.13 -29.00
CA GLY A 60 2.84 1.97 -28.31
C GLY A 60 2.33 2.45 -26.95
N TRP A 61 3.21 3.13 -26.20
CA TRP A 61 2.90 3.59 -24.86
C TRP A 61 1.78 4.65 -24.82
N MET A 62 1.76 5.56 -25.82
CA MET A 62 0.73 6.61 -25.91
C MET A 62 -0.67 6.03 -26.17
N GLY A 63 -0.78 5.08 -27.13
CA GLY A 63 -2.04 4.38 -27.38
C GLY A 63 -2.53 3.59 -26.19
N SER A 64 -1.63 2.98 -25.43
CA SER A 64 -1.96 2.27 -24.19
C SER A 64 -2.52 3.22 -23.12
N MET A 65 -1.95 4.42 -22.97
CA MET A 65 -2.47 5.43 -22.03
C MET A 65 -3.89 5.88 -22.43
N TRP A 66 -4.16 6.09 -23.72
CA TRP A 66 -5.52 6.43 -24.19
C TRP A 66 -6.51 5.30 -23.93
N ALA A 67 -6.12 4.05 -24.18
CA ALA A 67 -6.97 2.89 -23.89
C ALA A 67 -7.31 2.81 -22.41
N MET A 68 -6.32 3.01 -21.52
CA MET A 68 -6.55 3.03 -20.07
C MET A 68 -7.41 4.21 -19.63
N ALA A 69 -7.30 5.37 -20.26
CA ALA A 69 -8.19 6.50 -20.00
C ALA A 69 -9.65 6.16 -20.32
N VAL A 70 -9.92 5.49 -21.44
CA VAL A 70 -11.26 5.02 -21.80
C VAL A 70 -11.80 4.02 -20.77
N VAL A 71 -10.97 3.04 -20.36
CA VAL A 71 -11.35 2.06 -19.31
C VAL A 71 -11.70 2.77 -18.00
N THR A 72 -10.95 3.80 -17.63
CA THR A 72 -11.22 4.58 -16.42
C THR A 72 -12.57 5.32 -16.51
N LEU A 73 -12.93 5.85 -17.68
CA LEU A 73 -14.23 6.50 -17.89
C LEU A 73 -15.41 5.51 -17.72
N LEU A 74 -15.21 4.22 -18.02
CA LEU A 74 -16.23 3.20 -17.77
C LEU A 74 -16.54 2.97 -16.28
N ALA A 75 -15.67 3.44 -15.37
CA ALA A 75 -15.93 3.40 -13.94
C ALA A 75 -16.95 4.48 -13.47
N ILE A 76 -17.18 5.54 -14.24
CA ILE A 76 -18.09 6.65 -13.86
C ILE A 76 -19.51 6.16 -13.53
N PRO A 77 -20.16 5.27 -14.29
CA PRO A 77 -21.49 4.77 -13.96
C PRO A 77 -21.54 4.02 -12.62
N LEU A 78 -20.43 3.37 -12.22
CA LEU A 78 -20.32 2.69 -10.92
C LEU A 78 -20.33 3.69 -9.75
N LEU A 79 -19.73 4.87 -9.94
CA LEU A 79 -19.75 5.94 -8.94
C LEU A 79 -21.17 6.44 -8.66
N ASN A 80 -22.03 6.54 -9.68
CA ASN A 80 -23.41 6.95 -9.51
C ASN A 80 -24.20 5.96 -8.61
N LYS A 81 -23.93 4.66 -8.72
CA LYS A 81 -24.52 3.66 -7.83
C LYS A 81 -24.01 3.77 -6.38
N LEU A 82 -22.76 4.14 -6.19
CA LEU A 82 -22.18 4.35 -4.85
C LEU A 82 -22.74 5.59 -4.16
N THR A 83 -23.13 6.63 -4.93
CA THR A 83 -23.68 7.87 -4.40
C THR A 83 -25.20 7.85 -4.23
N SER A 84 -25.91 7.04 -5.01
CA SER A 84 -27.40 7.00 -5.04
C SER A 84 -28.05 6.25 -3.87
N ASN A 85 -27.33 5.36 -3.17
CA ASN A 85 -27.83 4.69 -1.97
C ASN A 85 -27.60 5.57 -0.73
N THR A 86 -28.42 6.57 -0.57
CA THR A 86 -28.38 7.53 0.52
C THR A 86 -29.12 7.05 1.77
N HIS A 87 -28.56 6.10 2.48
CA HIS A 87 -28.57 6.30 3.92
C HIS A 87 -27.54 7.40 4.19
N ALA A 88 -28.01 8.56 4.61
CA ALA A 88 -27.12 9.68 4.96
C ALA A 88 -26.03 9.13 5.89
N PRO A 89 -24.73 9.30 5.56
CA PRO A 89 -23.68 8.82 6.45
C PRO A 89 -23.92 9.45 7.81
N VAL A 90 -23.94 8.65 8.87
CA VAL A 90 -23.93 9.16 10.23
C VAL A 90 -22.70 10.03 10.31
N LYS A 91 -22.90 11.36 10.26
CA LYS A 91 -21.78 12.30 10.45
C LYS A 91 -21.41 12.23 11.93
N PRO A 92 -20.25 11.62 12.29
CA PRO A 92 -19.79 11.70 13.66
C PRO A 92 -19.67 13.18 14.04
N ALA A 93 -19.94 13.51 15.30
CA ALA A 93 -19.81 14.88 15.79
C ALA A 93 -18.43 15.45 15.43
N ASP A 94 -18.41 16.73 15.03
CA ASP A 94 -17.12 17.39 14.79
C ASP A 94 -16.39 17.53 16.11
N PRO A 95 -15.13 17.01 16.23
CA PRO A 95 -14.31 17.30 17.38
C PRO A 95 -14.14 18.81 17.51
N GLU A 96 -14.09 19.30 18.75
CA GLU A 96 -13.81 20.71 19.00
C GLU A 96 -12.56 21.17 18.26
N GLY A 97 -12.66 22.20 17.42
CA GLY A 97 -11.56 22.76 16.62
C GLY A 97 -11.42 22.21 15.19
N GLY A 98 -12.31 21.32 14.74
CA GLY A 98 -12.42 20.88 13.35
C GLY A 98 -11.18 20.14 12.79
N LEU A 99 -11.11 20.04 11.46
CA LEU A 99 -10.05 19.29 10.75
C LEU A 99 -8.63 19.79 11.07
N LYS A 100 -8.41 21.10 11.14
CA LYS A 100 -7.09 21.69 11.38
C LYS A 100 -6.51 21.24 12.73
N LYS A 101 -7.34 21.25 13.78
CA LYS A 101 -6.94 20.78 15.10
C LYS A 101 -6.69 19.26 15.08
N ALA A 102 -7.58 18.49 14.47
CA ALA A 102 -7.42 17.04 14.36
C ALA A 102 -6.08 16.64 13.68
N VAL A 103 -5.72 17.32 12.59
CA VAL A 103 -4.42 17.10 11.91
C VAL A 103 -3.26 17.52 12.82
N SER A 104 -3.34 18.70 13.46
CA SER A 104 -2.28 19.18 14.35
C SER A 104 -2.05 18.22 15.54
N ASP A 105 -3.12 17.74 16.16
CA ASP A 105 -3.03 16.82 17.29
C ASP A 105 -2.49 15.45 16.85
N ALA A 106 -2.92 14.97 15.68
CA ALA A 106 -2.40 13.73 15.11
C ALA A 106 -0.89 13.82 14.84
N MET A 107 -0.42 14.91 14.22
CA MET A 107 1.02 15.11 13.91
C MET A 107 1.89 15.29 15.15
N ARG A 108 1.31 15.52 16.33
CA ARG A 108 2.02 15.54 17.62
C ARG A 108 1.99 14.19 18.33
N ASN A 109 1.23 13.22 17.82
CA ASN A 109 1.07 11.92 18.45
C ASN A 109 2.25 10.99 18.09
N PRO A 110 3.06 10.52 19.06
CA PRO A 110 4.21 9.66 18.78
C PRO A 110 3.82 8.35 18.07
N SER A 111 2.68 7.75 18.42
CA SER A 111 2.21 6.52 17.77
C SER A 111 1.90 6.72 16.29
N TYR A 112 1.38 7.89 15.92
CA TYR A 112 1.10 8.23 14.54
C TYR A 112 2.38 8.51 13.75
N LEU A 113 3.36 9.18 14.37
CA LEU A 113 4.67 9.41 13.73
C LEU A 113 5.42 8.10 13.49
N LEU A 114 5.40 7.17 14.46
CA LEU A 114 5.98 5.84 14.29
C LEU A 114 5.29 5.07 13.15
N LEU A 115 3.96 5.19 13.05
CA LEU A 115 3.20 4.59 11.96
C LEU A 115 3.59 5.16 10.60
N HIS A 116 3.82 6.47 10.50
CA HIS A 116 4.32 7.13 9.28
C HIS A 116 5.68 6.58 8.88
N LEU A 117 6.63 6.43 9.81
CA LEU A 117 7.96 5.87 9.52
C LEU A 117 7.87 4.42 9.04
N GLY A 118 7.03 3.60 9.67
CA GLY A 118 6.79 2.23 9.20
C GLY A 118 6.20 2.20 7.80
N PHE A 119 5.23 3.06 7.51
CA PHE A 119 4.58 3.08 6.21
C PHE A 119 5.43 3.74 5.11
N PHE A 120 6.33 4.65 5.47
CA PHE A 120 7.40 5.15 4.59
C PHE A 120 8.26 3.98 4.07
N THR A 121 8.67 3.08 4.96
CA THR A 121 9.44 1.88 4.58
C THR A 121 8.69 1.01 3.57
N CYS A 122 7.37 0.87 3.73
CA CYS A 122 6.54 0.15 2.77
C CYS A 122 6.63 0.77 1.37
N GLY A 123 6.50 2.09 1.28
CA GLY A 123 6.63 2.83 0.02
C GLY A 123 7.99 2.66 -0.64
N PHE A 124 9.06 2.79 0.15
CA PHE A 124 10.43 2.61 -0.30
C PHE A 124 10.63 1.24 -0.95
N HIS A 125 10.26 0.18 -0.25
CA HIS A 125 10.36 -1.19 -0.69
C HIS A 125 9.56 -1.45 -1.97
N ILE A 126 8.28 -1.03 -2.00
CA ILE A 126 7.39 -1.25 -3.15
C ILE A 126 7.94 -0.58 -4.40
N ALA A 127 8.32 0.69 -4.31
CA ALA A 127 8.75 1.43 -5.47
C ALA A 127 10.13 0.98 -5.96
N PHE A 128 11.05 0.63 -5.04
CA PHE A 128 12.32 0.02 -5.42
C PHE A 128 12.08 -1.25 -6.24
N LEU A 129 11.28 -2.17 -5.74
CA LEU A 129 11.03 -3.44 -6.43
C LEU A 129 10.29 -3.28 -7.76
N VAL A 130 9.20 -2.52 -7.79
CA VAL A 130 8.43 -2.36 -9.03
C VAL A 130 9.27 -1.72 -10.12
N THR A 131 10.15 -0.77 -9.76
CA THR A 131 10.97 -0.05 -10.72
C THR A 131 12.17 -0.87 -11.19
N HIS A 132 12.84 -1.59 -10.28
CA HIS A 132 14.15 -2.17 -10.55
C HIS A 132 14.15 -3.71 -10.68
N LEU A 133 13.07 -4.41 -10.32
CA LEU A 133 12.99 -5.86 -10.47
C LEU A 133 13.23 -6.35 -11.91
N PRO A 134 12.74 -5.68 -12.97
CA PRO A 134 13.06 -6.10 -14.35
C PRO A 134 14.55 -6.05 -14.66
N THR A 135 15.25 -5.03 -14.19
CA THR A 135 16.70 -4.90 -14.35
C THR A 135 17.45 -5.94 -13.53
N GLU A 136 17.04 -6.19 -12.27
CA GLU A 136 17.61 -7.23 -11.39
C GLU A 136 17.49 -8.61 -12.04
N VAL A 137 16.34 -8.96 -12.61
CA VAL A 137 16.12 -10.20 -13.36
C VAL A 137 17.08 -10.30 -14.54
N GLY A 138 17.25 -9.20 -15.29
CA GLY A 138 18.19 -9.12 -16.42
C GLY A 138 19.65 -9.30 -16.02
N LEU A 139 20.08 -8.71 -14.90
CA LEU A 139 21.43 -8.88 -14.33
C LEU A 139 21.73 -10.35 -13.96
N CYS A 140 20.69 -11.09 -13.57
CA CYS A 140 20.80 -12.53 -13.31
C CYS A 140 20.77 -13.40 -14.60
N GLY A 141 20.75 -12.79 -15.80
CA GLY A 141 20.71 -13.49 -17.08
C GLY A 141 19.37 -14.16 -17.39
N LEU A 142 18.29 -13.77 -16.71
CA LEU A 142 16.96 -14.35 -16.88
C LEU A 142 16.11 -13.55 -17.86
N SER A 143 15.09 -14.22 -18.43
CA SER A 143 14.16 -13.61 -19.38
C SER A 143 13.32 -12.48 -18.74
N PRO A 144 13.02 -11.39 -19.49
CA PRO A 144 12.06 -10.35 -19.04
C PRO A 144 10.69 -10.89 -18.65
N THR A 145 10.31 -12.05 -19.17
CA THR A 145 9.08 -12.77 -18.81
C THR A 145 9.05 -13.13 -17.31
N VAL A 146 10.20 -13.44 -16.72
CA VAL A 146 10.33 -13.76 -15.28
C VAL A 146 9.95 -12.54 -14.45
N ALA A 147 10.41 -11.34 -14.82
CA ALA A 147 10.05 -10.11 -14.12
C ALA A 147 8.54 -9.83 -14.21
N SER A 148 7.94 -9.97 -15.39
CA SER A 148 6.52 -9.73 -15.61
C SER A 148 5.65 -10.70 -14.78
N TRP A 149 5.97 -11.98 -14.78
CA TRP A 149 5.27 -12.97 -13.96
C TRP A 149 5.51 -12.78 -12.47
N SER A 150 6.71 -12.38 -12.05
CA SER A 150 6.97 -12.05 -10.65
C SER A 150 6.09 -10.91 -10.16
N LEU A 151 5.97 -9.83 -10.94
CA LEU A 151 5.08 -8.71 -10.61
C LEU A 151 3.60 -9.14 -10.59
N ALA A 152 3.17 -9.99 -11.51
CA ALA A 152 1.82 -10.54 -11.51
C ALA A 152 1.56 -11.43 -10.27
N LEU A 153 2.50 -12.30 -9.92
CA LEU A 153 2.41 -13.16 -8.73
C LEU A 153 2.37 -12.35 -7.43
N ILE A 154 3.13 -11.26 -7.33
CA ILE A 154 3.03 -10.31 -6.21
C ILE A 154 1.58 -9.80 -6.10
N GLY A 155 0.97 -9.33 -7.20
CA GLY A 155 -0.40 -8.84 -7.20
C GLY A 155 -1.40 -9.92 -6.80
N LEU A 156 -1.28 -11.13 -7.34
CA LEU A 156 -2.15 -12.25 -7.02
C LEU A 156 -2.05 -12.67 -5.54
N ALA A 157 -0.83 -12.85 -5.03
CA ALA A 157 -0.61 -13.21 -3.63
C ALA A 157 -1.07 -12.11 -2.68
N ASN A 158 -0.97 -10.83 -3.08
CA ASN A 158 -1.43 -9.71 -2.27
C ASN A 158 -2.95 -9.65 -2.11
N ILE A 159 -3.73 -10.24 -3.01
CA ILE A 159 -5.19 -10.40 -2.80
C ILE A 159 -5.42 -11.22 -1.54
N VAL A 160 -4.77 -12.39 -1.45
CA VAL A 160 -4.87 -13.27 -0.29
C VAL A 160 -4.34 -12.58 0.97
N GLY A 161 -3.15 -11.98 0.88
CA GLY A 161 -2.53 -11.27 1.99
C GLY A 161 -3.40 -10.13 2.54
N SER A 162 -4.01 -9.34 1.67
CA SER A 162 -4.87 -8.20 2.06
C SER A 162 -6.16 -8.64 2.75
N LEU A 163 -6.81 -9.68 2.25
CA LEU A 163 -8.02 -10.25 2.87
C LEU A 163 -7.68 -10.84 4.24
N PHE A 164 -6.59 -11.59 4.33
CA PHE A 164 -6.09 -12.15 5.58
C PHE A 164 -5.76 -11.03 6.59
N ALA A 165 -4.99 -10.02 6.18
CA ALA A 165 -4.66 -8.89 7.04
C ALA A 165 -5.90 -8.11 7.51
N GLY A 166 -6.86 -7.87 6.59
CA GLY A 166 -8.14 -7.23 6.92
C GLY A 166 -8.95 -8.01 7.96
N SER A 167 -8.88 -9.33 7.94
CA SER A 167 -9.50 -10.18 8.97
C SER A 167 -8.71 -10.17 10.28
N CYS A 168 -7.38 -10.18 10.21
CA CYS A 168 -6.51 -10.17 11.39
C CYS A 168 -6.68 -8.93 12.26
N VAL A 169 -7.01 -7.75 11.69
CA VAL A 169 -7.17 -6.51 12.49
C VAL A 169 -8.35 -6.54 13.45
N ASN A 170 -9.30 -7.47 13.24
CA ASN A 170 -10.43 -7.69 14.15
C ASN A 170 -10.08 -8.66 15.29
N LEU A 171 -9.06 -9.50 15.09
CA LEU A 171 -8.66 -10.54 16.04
C LEU A 171 -7.42 -10.17 16.84
N TYR A 172 -6.52 -9.39 16.24
CA TYR A 172 -5.23 -9.05 16.80
C TYR A 172 -5.00 -7.53 16.81
N ARG A 173 -4.09 -7.07 17.65
CA ARG A 173 -3.65 -5.66 17.63
C ARG A 173 -2.93 -5.37 16.33
N SER A 174 -3.36 -4.32 15.62
CA SER A 174 -2.83 -3.93 14.32
C SER A 174 -1.30 -3.73 14.33
N LYS A 175 -0.74 -3.23 15.42
CA LYS A 175 0.70 -3.05 15.60
C LYS A 175 1.50 -4.36 15.51
N TYR A 176 0.98 -5.45 16.05
CA TYR A 176 1.65 -6.75 15.96
C TYR A 176 1.52 -7.36 14.57
N VAL A 177 0.37 -7.16 13.93
CA VAL A 177 0.18 -7.57 12.52
C VAL A 177 1.20 -6.86 11.64
N LEU A 178 1.38 -5.54 11.81
CA LEU A 178 2.38 -4.76 11.06
C LEU A 178 3.81 -5.23 11.39
N ALA A 179 4.14 -5.42 12.67
CA ALA A 179 5.48 -5.87 13.06
C ALA A 179 5.85 -7.23 12.43
N VAL A 180 4.90 -8.19 12.43
CA VAL A 180 5.10 -9.50 11.79
C VAL A 180 5.27 -9.35 10.28
N MET A 181 4.46 -8.52 9.61
CA MET A 181 4.54 -8.31 8.16
C MET A 181 5.87 -7.68 7.75
N TYR A 182 6.33 -6.64 8.44
CA TYR A 182 7.62 -6.03 8.14
C TYR A 182 8.80 -6.97 8.51
N GLY A 183 8.72 -7.68 9.63
CA GLY A 183 9.74 -8.64 10.02
C GLY A 183 9.86 -9.81 9.03
N SER A 184 8.72 -10.36 8.58
CA SER A 184 8.73 -11.42 7.57
C SER A 184 9.30 -10.95 6.23
N ARG A 185 9.08 -9.69 5.86
CA ARG A 185 9.67 -9.08 4.66
C ARG A 185 11.19 -9.01 4.75
N ALA A 186 11.76 -8.58 5.88
CA ALA A 186 13.20 -8.56 6.09
C ALA A 186 13.80 -9.97 5.95
N VAL A 187 13.14 -10.99 6.52
CA VAL A 187 13.56 -12.40 6.38
C VAL A 187 13.46 -12.88 4.94
N LEU A 188 12.38 -12.58 4.23
CA LEU A 188 12.19 -12.96 2.83
C LEU A 188 13.27 -12.36 1.92
N ILE A 189 13.64 -11.10 2.12
CA ILE A 189 14.70 -10.46 1.34
C ILE A 189 16.07 -11.13 1.66
N ALA A 190 16.35 -11.40 2.93
CA ALA A 190 17.58 -12.10 3.31
C ALA A 190 17.67 -13.51 2.68
N LEU A 191 16.56 -14.25 2.67
CA LEU A 191 16.48 -15.55 2.00
C LEU A 191 16.66 -15.43 0.48
N TYR A 192 16.04 -14.41 -0.14
CA TYR A 192 16.23 -14.13 -1.56
C TYR A 192 17.70 -13.83 -1.88
N LEU A 193 18.41 -13.05 -1.06
CA LEU A 193 19.83 -12.75 -1.28
C LEU A 193 20.70 -13.99 -1.15
N ALA A 194 20.40 -14.88 -0.21
CA ALA A 194 21.15 -16.12 0.02
C ALA A 194 20.85 -17.22 -1.01
N ALA A 195 19.72 -17.17 -1.71
CA ALA A 195 19.31 -18.19 -2.66
C ALA A 195 19.97 -18.02 -4.03
N PRO A 196 20.18 -19.11 -4.79
CA PRO A 196 20.62 -19.04 -6.17
C PRO A 196 19.60 -18.29 -7.02
N LYS A 197 20.07 -17.45 -7.97
CA LYS A 197 19.21 -16.60 -8.79
C LYS A 197 18.62 -17.37 -9.97
N THR A 198 17.55 -18.11 -9.70
CA THR A 198 16.80 -18.89 -10.69
C THR A 198 15.40 -18.31 -10.86
N GLU A 199 14.69 -18.65 -11.94
CA GLU A 199 13.29 -18.26 -12.15
C GLU A 199 12.40 -18.62 -10.95
N TRP A 200 12.58 -19.82 -10.39
CA TRP A 200 11.82 -20.30 -9.24
C TRP A 200 12.09 -19.49 -7.98
N THR A 201 13.33 -19.01 -7.78
CA THR A 201 13.66 -18.12 -6.68
C THR A 201 12.89 -16.80 -6.78
N PHE A 202 12.84 -16.22 -7.98
CA PHE A 202 12.07 -15.00 -8.21
C PHE A 202 10.57 -15.22 -8.00
N TYR A 203 10.01 -16.33 -8.48
CA TYR A 203 8.58 -16.64 -8.27
C TYR A 203 8.26 -16.93 -6.82
N ALA A 204 9.05 -17.70 -6.11
CA ALA A 204 8.87 -17.98 -4.68
C ALA A 204 8.97 -16.69 -3.84
N PHE A 205 9.97 -15.86 -4.14
CA PHE A 205 10.13 -14.54 -3.53
C PHE A 205 8.91 -13.65 -3.80
N ALA A 206 8.44 -13.61 -5.05
CA ALA A 206 7.27 -12.82 -5.45
C ALA A 206 5.99 -13.25 -4.70
N VAL A 207 5.75 -14.55 -4.55
CA VAL A 207 4.60 -15.06 -3.79
C VAL A 207 4.71 -14.71 -2.31
N GLY A 208 5.87 -15.00 -1.69
CA GLY A 208 6.10 -14.68 -0.27
C GLY A 208 5.97 -13.20 0.02
N LEU A 209 6.55 -12.37 -0.85
CA LEU A 209 6.48 -10.92 -0.75
C LEU A 209 5.05 -10.39 -0.96
N GLY A 210 4.36 -10.93 -1.96
CA GLY A 210 2.99 -10.56 -2.29
C GLY A 210 2.04 -10.71 -1.10
N LEU A 211 2.20 -11.75 -0.28
CA LEU A 211 1.39 -11.95 0.92
C LEU A 211 1.50 -10.79 1.93
N THR A 212 2.59 -10.05 1.91
CA THR A 212 2.82 -8.90 2.80
C THR A 212 2.88 -7.56 2.07
N TRP A 213 2.74 -7.54 0.73
CA TRP A 213 2.98 -6.39 -0.16
C TRP A 213 2.23 -5.13 0.29
N LEU A 214 0.99 -4.97 -0.15
CA LEU A 214 0.07 -3.93 0.31
C LEU A 214 -0.85 -4.44 1.43
N ALA A 215 -0.65 -5.65 1.92
CA ALA A 215 -1.39 -6.21 3.04
C ALA A 215 -1.13 -5.45 4.37
N THR A 216 -0.11 -4.61 4.42
CA THR A 216 0.11 -3.65 5.51
C THR A 216 -0.89 -2.49 5.52
N VAL A 217 -1.60 -2.24 4.42
CA VAL A 217 -2.57 -1.13 4.28
C VAL A 217 -3.78 -1.28 5.22
N PRO A 218 -4.50 -2.43 5.27
CA PRO A 218 -5.63 -2.60 6.19
C PRO A 218 -5.28 -2.39 7.66
N PRO A 219 -4.22 -2.99 8.24
CA PRO A 219 -3.86 -2.74 9.64
C PRO A 219 -3.38 -1.32 9.90
N THR A 220 -2.71 -0.66 8.95
CA THR A 220 -2.33 0.75 9.07
C THR A 220 -3.57 1.64 9.13
N ALA A 221 -4.53 1.44 8.25
CA ALA A 221 -5.78 2.18 8.22
C ALA A 221 -6.63 1.93 9.48
N ALA A 222 -6.71 0.68 9.94
CA ALA A 222 -7.38 0.32 11.18
C ALA A 222 -6.75 1.03 12.39
N LEU A 223 -5.42 1.12 12.42
CA LEU A 223 -4.69 1.80 13.49
C LEU A 223 -4.98 3.31 13.50
N VAL A 224 -4.99 3.97 12.35
CA VAL A 224 -5.40 5.39 12.24
C VAL A 224 -6.83 5.57 12.73
N GLY A 225 -7.74 4.68 12.35
CA GLY A 225 -9.14 4.71 12.82
C GLY A 225 -9.28 4.49 14.34
N LYS A 226 -8.44 3.62 14.93
CA LYS A 226 -8.41 3.38 16.39
C LYS A 226 -7.84 4.57 17.16
N LEU A 227 -6.85 5.26 16.60
CA LEU A 227 -6.20 6.40 17.25
C LEU A 227 -7.06 7.68 17.20
N PHE A 228 -7.72 7.95 16.08
CA PHE A 228 -8.32 9.26 15.80
C PHE A 228 -9.80 9.20 15.43
N GLY A 229 -10.39 8.00 15.42
CA GLY A 229 -11.78 7.82 14.97
C GLY A 229 -11.91 7.90 13.44
N ILE A 230 -13.17 7.81 12.98
CA ILE A 230 -13.49 7.67 11.54
C ILE A 230 -13.79 9.00 10.85
N ARG A 231 -14.05 10.07 11.61
CA ARG A 231 -14.51 11.37 11.06
C ARG A 231 -13.54 11.90 10.01
N TYR A 232 -12.25 11.92 10.32
CA TYR A 232 -11.20 12.41 9.44
C TYR A 232 -10.26 11.30 8.95
N LEU A 233 -10.73 10.04 8.97
CA LEU A 233 -9.94 8.88 8.59
C LEU A 233 -9.32 9.02 7.19
N ALA A 234 -10.09 9.47 6.20
CA ALA A 234 -9.60 9.68 4.84
C ALA A 234 -8.41 10.65 4.80
N THR A 235 -8.51 11.77 5.51
CA THR A 235 -7.43 12.78 5.55
C THR A 235 -6.22 12.28 6.32
N LEU A 236 -6.41 11.72 7.51
CA LEU A 236 -5.30 11.24 8.33
C LEU A 236 -4.61 10.03 7.71
N PHE A 237 -5.37 9.10 7.15
CA PHE A 237 -4.75 8.02 6.40
C PHE A 237 -4.11 8.52 5.10
N GLY A 238 -4.67 9.53 4.44
CA GLY A 238 -4.07 10.20 3.29
C GLY A 238 -2.70 10.83 3.60
N LEU A 239 -2.53 11.42 4.79
CA LEU A 239 -1.23 11.91 5.26
C LEU A 239 -0.24 10.74 5.47
N THR A 240 -0.70 9.62 6.01
CA THR A 240 0.14 8.41 6.11
C THR A 240 0.57 7.90 4.73
N LEU A 241 -0.33 7.94 3.73
CA LEU A 241 0.00 7.63 2.34
C LEU A 241 1.00 8.62 1.74
N LEU A 242 1.00 9.89 2.14
CA LEU A 242 2.01 10.85 1.68
C LEU A 242 3.41 10.41 2.10
N TYR A 243 3.60 9.95 3.33
CA TYR A 243 4.89 9.41 3.78
C TYR A 243 5.29 8.14 3.01
N HIS A 244 4.32 7.28 2.69
CA HIS A 244 4.54 6.15 1.81
C HIS A 244 5.04 6.59 0.42
N GLN A 245 4.46 7.63 -0.16
CA GLN A 245 4.89 8.15 -1.47
C GLN A 245 6.28 8.80 -1.43
N ILE A 246 6.63 9.47 -0.32
CA ILE A 246 8.00 9.98 -0.10
C ILE A 246 8.99 8.81 -0.04
N GLY A 247 8.65 7.75 0.70
CA GLY A 247 9.44 6.51 0.70
C GLY A 247 9.57 5.91 -0.69
N GLY A 248 8.46 5.86 -1.44
CA GLY A 248 8.44 5.36 -2.82
C GLY A 248 9.32 6.15 -3.77
N PHE A 249 9.28 7.47 -3.68
CA PHE A 249 10.19 8.33 -4.45
C PHE A 249 11.65 8.00 -4.15
N LEU A 250 12.02 7.89 -2.88
CA LEU A 250 13.40 7.59 -2.49
C LEU A 250 13.81 6.17 -2.89
N GLY A 251 12.93 5.17 -2.78
CA GLY A 251 13.22 3.79 -3.20
C GLY A 251 13.52 3.69 -4.69
N ALA A 252 12.69 4.31 -5.52
CA ALA A 252 12.92 4.33 -6.96
C ALA A 252 14.15 5.17 -7.35
N TYR A 253 14.31 6.35 -6.77
CA TYR A 253 15.40 7.27 -7.10
C TYR A 253 16.77 6.73 -6.67
N LEU A 254 16.88 6.33 -5.41
CA LEU A 254 18.15 5.78 -4.88
C LEU A 254 18.52 4.46 -5.54
N GLY A 255 17.53 3.64 -5.90
CA GLY A 255 17.77 2.42 -6.68
C GLY A 255 18.46 2.73 -8.01
N GLY A 256 18.02 3.78 -8.72
CA GLY A 256 18.66 4.24 -9.94
C GLY A 256 20.10 4.72 -9.71
N LEU A 257 20.33 5.55 -8.68
CA LEU A 257 21.67 6.05 -8.35
C LEU A 257 22.64 4.95 -7.95
N VAL A 258 22.19 3.98 -7.13
CA VAL A 258 23.02 2.85 -6.71
C VAL A 258 23.39 1.98 -7.92
N PHE A 259 22.43 1.74 -8.81
CA PHE A 259 22.69 0.99 -10.04
C PHE A 259 23.70 1.70 -10.96
N GLU A 260 23.55 3.01 -11.15
CA GLU A 260 24.48 3.81 -11.96
C GLU A 260 25.91 3.76 -11.40
N ALA A 261 26.06 3.78 -10.06
CA ALA A 261 27.35 3.78 -9.41
C ALA A 261 28.03 2.40 -9.33
N ASN A 262 27.26 1.31 -9.15
CA ASN A 262 27.79 -0.01 -8.82
C ASN A 262 27.47 -1.09 -9.88
N ASN A 263 26.56 -0.82 -10.82
CA ASN A 263 25.98 -1.80 -11.75
C ASN A 263 25.30 -3.00 -11.07
N ASP A 264 24.89 -2.84 -9.81
CA ASP A 264 24.11 -3.82 -9.04
C ASP A 264 23.17 -3.10 -8.06
N TYR A 265 22.34 -3.87 -7.35
CA TYR A 265 21.42 -3.38 -6.32
C TYR A 265 21.76 -3.84 -4.91
N GLN A 266 22.97 -4.36 -4.67
CA GLN A 266 23.33 -4.99 -3.39
C GLN A 266 23.09 -4.07 -2.19
N TRP A 267 23.48 -2.80 -2.29
CA TRP A 267 23.27 -1.82 -1.23
C TRP A 267 21.80 -1.51 -0.99
N MET A 268 20.98 -1.52 -2.05
CA MET A 268 19.54 -1.31 -1.92
C MET A 268 18.86 -2.47 -1.19
N TRP A 269 19.26 -3.71 -1.47
CA TRP A 269 18.74 -4.88 -0.77
C TRP A 269 19.08 -4.85 0.73
N TRP A 270 20.31 -4.49 1.10
CA TRP A 270 20.70 -4.34 2.50
C TRP A 270 19.95 -3.19 3.19
N ALA A 271 19.78 -2.07 2.52
CA ALA A 271 18.97 -0.95 3.02
C ALA A 271 17.52 -1.38 3.25
N ASP A 272 16.94 -2.17 2.34
CA ASP A 272 15.58 -2.64 2.43
C ASP A 272 15.36 -3.65 3.58
N ILE A 273 16.32 -4.55 3.82
CA ILE A 273 16.35 -5.42 5.01
C ILE A 273 16.38 -4.58 6.29
N ALA A 274 17.29 -3.62 6.36
CA ALA A 274 17.45 -2.76 7.54
C ALA A 274 16.18 -1.93 7.83
N LEU A 275 15.62 -1.31 6.78
CA LEU A 275 14.38 -0.53 6.89
C LEU A 275 13.19 -1.43 7.30
N SER A 276 13.07 -2.62 6.73
CA SER A 276 11.98 -3.55 7.06
C SER A 276 12.11 -4.06 8.50
N ALA A 277 13.32 -4.41 8.95
CA ALA A 277 13.56 -4.78 10.35
C ALA A 277 13.29 -3.62 11.31
N MET A 278 13.74 -2.41 10.97
CA MET A 278 13.44 -1.21 11.74
C MET A 278 11.92 -0.95 11.79
N ALA A 279 11.21 -1.06 10.66
CA ALA A 279 9.76 -0.90 10.62
C ALA A 279 9.04 -1.91 11.53
N ALA A 280 9.51 -3.16 11.58
CA ALA A 280 8.98 -4.16 12.52
C ALA A 280 9.12 -3.70 13.98
N LEU A 281 10.30 -3.21 14.35
CA LEU A 281 10.60 -2.77 15.71
C LEU A 281 9.84 -1.50 16.11
N ILE A 282 9.77 -0.49 15.24
CA ILE A 282 9.11 0.78 15.56
C ILE A 282 7.58 0.67 15.63
N ASN A 283 6.97 -0.38 15.06
CA ASN A 283 5.55 -0.63 15.23
C ASN A 283 5.20 -1.17 16.63
N LEU A 284 6.11 -1.82 17.35
CA LEU A 284 5.85 -2.44 18.65
C LEU A 284 5.44 -1.44 19.74
N PRO A 285 6.12 -0.28 19.92
CA PRO A 285 5.77 0.70 20.94
C PRO A 285 4.49 1.49 20.67
N ILE A 286 3.88 1.36 19.49
CA ILE A 286 2.64 2.06 19.15
C ILE A 286 1.56 1.72 20.18
N LYS A 287 0.94 2.76 20.76
CA LYS A 287 -0.17 2.62 21.68
C LYS A 287 -1.49 2.60 20.90
N GLU A 288 -2.12 1.42 20.84
CA GLU A 288 -3.45 1.29 20.26
C GLU A 288 -4.51 1.68 21.28
N GLY A 289 -5.30 2.68 20.98
CA GLY A 289 -6.43 3.14 21.77
C GLY A 289 -6.89 4.49 21.25
N PRO A 290 -8.17 4.84 21.37
CA PRO A 290 -8.66 6.15 20.99
C PRO A 290 -8.01 7.22 21.88
N ILE A 291 -7.52 8.31 21.28
CA ILE A 291 -7.00 9.48 21.99
C ILE A 291 -8.14 10.25 22.64
N VAL A 292 -9.29 10.23 22.02
CA VAL A 292 -10.55 10.73 22.57
C VAL A 292 -11.34 9.53 23.06
N LYS A 293 -11.57 9.43 24.37
CA LYS A 293 -12.64 8.56 24.87
C LYS A 293 -13.92 9.06 24.21
N LEU A 294 -14.45 8.29 23.26
CA LEU A 294 -15.81 8.48 22.82
C LEU A 294 -16.66 8.34 24.08
N GLN A 295 -17.20 9.43 24.59
CA GLN A 295 -18.24 9.37 25.59
C GLN A 295 -19.36 8.54 24.96
N GLU A 296 -19.56 7.36 25.53
CA GLU A 296 -20.77 6.59 25.35
C GLU A 296 -21.94 7.50 25.77
N ALA A 297 -22.70 7.94 24.77
CA ALA A 297 -24.00 8.57 24.98
C ALA A 297 -25.06 7.67 24.38
#